data_cab245d36d36ded01b9d6c90de182648
#
_entry.id   cab245d36d36ded01b9d6c90de182648
#
_cell.length_a   1.000
_cell.length_b   1.000
_cell.length_c   1.000
_cell.angle_alpha   90.00
_cell.angle_beta   90.00
_cell.angle_gamma   90.00
#
_symmetry.space_group_name_H-M   'P 1'
#
loop_
_entity.id
_entity.type
_entity.pdbx_description
1 polymer ?
#
loop_
_entity_poly.entity_id
_entity_poly.type
_entity_poly.pdbx_seq_one_letter_code
_entity_poly.pdbx_strand_id
1 'polypeptide(L)'
;VAANPSRHVEEGSQDQRYSYIRPLMTISPSAIRLGLPVNIDFGANDYDELADELLTDKYRNATVYTAWSHGYLPDLINAVAGKALGDERVITEDWNNEDFDSLYVITLTWHDGKASMLSRNVRQGLDGGNKACPT
;
A
#
# COMPACT_ATOMS: atom_id res chain seq x y z
N VAL A 1 -3.57 -5.45 5.11
CA VAL A 1 -4.32 -4.18 5.21
C VAL A 1 -4.88 -3.83 3.84
N ALA A 2 -6.07 -3.25 3.79
CA ALA A 2 -6.64 -2.70 2.56
C ALA A 2 -7.31 -1.36 2.85
N ALA A 3 -7.32 -0.46 1.84
CA ALA A 3 -8.06 0.79 1.96
C ALA A 3 -9.56 0.52 2.16
N ASN A 4 -10.16 1.27 3.08
CA ASN A 4 -11.55 1.10 3.47
C ASN A 4 -12.50 1.51 2.33
N PRO A 5 -13.36 0.60 1.85
CA PRO A 5 -14.25 0.89 0.73
C PRO A 5 -15.39 1.87 1.08
N SER A 6 -15.69 2.09 2.36
CA SER A 6 -16.74 3.02 2.80
C SER A 6 -16.24 4.45 2.96
N ARG A 7 -14.93 4.67 3.01
CA ARG A 7 -14.31 5.99 3.01
C ARG A 7 -13.97 6.35 1.58
N HIS A 8 -14.66 7.29 1.01
CA HIS A 8 -14.61 7.58 -0.42
C HIS A 8 -13.25 8.06 -0.90
N VAL A 9 -12.91 7.57 -2.08
CA VAL A 9 -12.03 8.28 -3.00
C VAL A 9 -12.90 8.86 -4.10
N GLU A 10 -12.78 10.15 -4.38
CA GLU A 10 -13.37 10.76 -5.56
C GLU A 10 -12.60 10.25 -6.78
N GLU A 11 -13.20 9.34 -7.54
CA GLU A 11 -12.66 8.93 -8.84
C GLU A 11 -13.57 9.48 -9.93
N GLY A 12 -13.04 10.38 -10.78
CA GLY A 12 -13.67 10.82 -12.01
C GLY A 12 -14.31 12.20 -11.99
N SER A 13 -14.69 12.65 -13.18
CA SER A 13 -14.99 14.04 -13.55
C SER A 13 -16.38 14.55 -13.18
N GLN A 14 -17.12 13.99 -12.24
CA GLN A 14 -18.49 14.40 -11.96
C GLN A 14 -18.96 14.19 -10.51
N ASP A 15 -18.19 14.51 -9.50
CA ASP A 15 -18.59 14.39 -8.07
C ASP A 15 -19.25 13.05 -7.68
N GLN A 16 -18.98 12.00 -8.46
CA GLN A 16 -19.53 10.67 -8.19
C GLN A 16 -18.66 10.01 -7.12
N ARG A 17 -19.29 9.68 -6.02
CA ARG A 17 -18.68 8.99 -4.89
C ARG A 17 -18.94 7.50 -5.02
N TYR A 18 -17.87 6.72 -5.07
CA TYR A 18 -17.97 5.26 -5.10
C TYR A 18 -17.38 4.65 -3.84
N SER A 19 -17.88 3.49 -3.47
CA SER A 19 -17.16 2.64 -2.55
C SER A 19 -15.92 2.08 -3.24
N TYR A 20 -14.74 2.47 -2.76
CA TYR A 20 -13.46 2.08 -3.37
C TYR A 20 -13.07 0.66 -2.98
N ILE A 21 -13.73 -0.34 -3.59
CA ILE A 21 -13.64 -1.75 -3.21
C ILE A 21 -12.41 -2.48 -3.77
N ARG A 22 -11.74 -1.94 -4.79
CA ARG A 22 -10.64 -2.62 -5.50
C ARG A 22 -9.52 -3.11 -4.60
N PRO A 23 -8.95 -2.32 -3.66
CA PRO A 23 -7.92 -2.82 -2.75
C PRO A 23 -8.37 -4.01 -1.91
N LEU A 24 -9.60 -3.96 -1.39
CA LEU A 24 -10.14 -5.05 -0.61
C LEU A 24 -10.30 -6.32 -1.45
N MET A 25 -10.81 -6.21 -2.67
CA MET A 25 -10.94 -7.34 -3.61
C MET A 25 -9.57 -7.92 -3.99
N THR A 26 -8.56 -7.08 -4.17
CA THR A 26 -7.19 -7.52 -4.51
C THR A 26 -6.60 -8.40 -3.43
N ILE A 27 -6.75 -8.04 -2.15
CA ILE A 27 -6.08 -8.77 -1.05
C ILE A 27 -6.91 -9.93 -0.50
N SER A 28 -8.24 -9.89 -0.66
CA SER A 28 -9.16 -10.86 -0.04
C SER A 28 -8.84 -12.33 -0.39
N PRO A 29 -8.53 -12.72 -1.63
CA PRO A 29 -8.18 -14.10 -1.94
C PRO A 29 -6.97 -14.60 -1.16
N SER A 30 -5.93 -13.77 -1.03
CA SER A 30 -4.73 -14.10 -0.26
C SER A 30 -5.02 -14.19 1.23
N ALA A 31 -5.79 -13.25 1.77
CA ALA A 31 -6.18 -13.25 3.18
C ALA A 31 -7.00 -14.51 3.54
N ILE A 32 -7.98 -14.87 2.71
CA ILE A 32 -8.78 -16.09 2.89
C ILE A 32 -7.88 -17.33 2.86
N ARG A 33 -7.00 -17.43 1.87
CA ARG A 33 -6.08 -18.58 1.74
C ARG A 33 -5.16 -18.74 2.95
N LEU A 34 -4.71 -17.62 3.53
CA LEU A 34 -3.81 -17.60 4.69
C LEU A 34 -4.54 -17.65 6.04
N GLY A 35 -5.87 -17.58 6.05
CA GLY A 35 -6.68 -17.51 7.28
C GLY A 35 -6.44 -16.22 8.08
N LEU A 36 -6.09 -15.12 7.41
CA LEU A 36 -5.76 -13.85 8.05
C LEU A 36 -6.92 -12.84 7.94
N PRO A 37 -7.20 -12.07 8.99
CA PRO A 37 -8.15 -10.98 8.90
C PRO A 37 -7.58 -9.85 8.02
N VAL A 38 -8.47 -9.11 7.37
CA VAL A 38 -8.10 -7.88 6.66
C VAL A 38 -8.46 -6.68 7.54
N ASN A 39 -7.46 -5.87 7.90
CA ASN A 39 -7.69 -4.58 8.53
C ASN A 39 -8.13 -3.59 7.44
N ILE A 40 -9.26 -2.91 7.66
CA ILE A 40 -9.86 -1.88 6.81
C ILE A 40 -10.17 -0.61 7.60
N ASP A 41 -9.43 -0.31 8.67
CA ASP A 41 -9.69 0.85 9.53
C ASP A 41 -9.33 2.19 8.85
N PHE A 42 -8.52 2.15 7.79
CA PHE A 42 -7.96 3.32 7.13
C PHE A 42 -8.58 3.55 5.75
N GLY A 43 -9.00 4.77 5.44
CA GLY A 43 -9.39 5.20 4.10
C GLY A 43 -8.17 5.36 3.19
N ALA A 44 -8.38 5.50 1.88
CA ALA A 44 -7.27 5.61 0.92
C ALA A 44 -6.36 6.83 1.17
N ASN A 45 -6.90 7.90 1.74
CA ASN A 45 -6.16 9.14 2.05
C ASN A 45 -5.50 9.10 3.44
N ASP A 46 -5.84 8.10 4.28
CA ASP A 46 -5.34 8.00 5.66
C ASP A 46 -3.97 7.27 5.68
N TYR A 47 -3.12 7.52 4.68
CA TYR A 47 -1.84 6.84 4.51
C TYR A 47 -0.82 7.23 5.60
N ASP A 48 -0.93 8.42 6.16
CA ASP A 48 -0.04 8.89 7.22
C ASP A 48 -0.36 8.19 8.56
N GLU A 49 -1.64 8.05 8.88
CA GLU A 49 -2.13 7.30 10.04
C GLU A 49 -1.83 5.81 9.92
N LEU A 50 -1.96 5.25 8.69
CA LEU A 50 -1.54 3.87 8.45
C LEU A 50 -0.03 3.70 8.65
N ALA A 51 0.79 4.66 8.24
CA ALA A 51 2.22 4.61 8.47
C ALA A 51 2.55 4.58 9.97
N ASP A 52 1.86 5.36 10.81
CA ASP A 52 2.00 5.31 12.26
C ASP A 52 1.63 3.94 12.82
N GLU A 53 0.50 3.38 12.40
CA GLU A 53 0.06 2.04 12.83
C GLU A 53 1.07 0.95 12.45
N LEU A 54 1.61 0.99 11.22
CA LEU A 54 2.58 -0.01 10.73
C LEU A 54 3.91 0.02 11.49
N LEU A 55 4.27 1.14 12.09
CA LEU A 55 5.49 1.31 12.86
C LEU A 55 5.34 0.96 14.34
N THR A 56 4.14 0.57 14.79
CA THR A 56 3.92 0.11 16.16
C THR A 56 4.55 -1.26 16.44
N ASP A 57 4.74 -1.58 17.70
CA ASP A 57 5.25 -2.89 18.14
C ASP A 57 4.37 -4.07 17.71
N LYS A 58 3.09 -3.83 17.42
CA LYS A 58 2.14 -4.81 16.90
C LYS A 58 2.63 -5.51 15.63
N TYR A 59 3.36 -4.77 14.78
CA TYR A 59 3.86 -5.28 13.49
C TYR A 59 5.36 -5.63 13.53
N ARG A 60 5.98 -5.60 14.71
CA ARG A 60 7.39 -5.98 14.87
C ARG A 60 7.60 -7.44 14.46
N ASN A 61 8.58 -7.70 13.59
CA ASN A 61 8.88 -9.02 13.03
C ASN A 61 7.71 -9.65 12.24
N ALA A 62 6.81 -8.82 11.73
CA ALA A 62 5.69 -9.26 10.91
C ALA A 62 5.91 -9.00 9.42
N THR A 63 5.24 -9.77 8.58
CA THR A 63 5.04 -9.46 7.17
C THR A 63 3.64 -8.90 7.00
N VAL A 64 3.53 -7.69 6.48
CA VAL A 64 2.25 -7.01 6.25
C VAL A 64 2.01 -6.93 4.74
N TYR A 65 0.90 -7.48 4.28
CA TYR A 65 0.43 -7.30 2.91
C TYR A 65 -0.51 -6.10 2.86
N THR A 66 -0.22 -5.17 1.98
CA THR A 66 -1.01 -3.94 1.84
C THR A 66 -1.50 -3.81 0.40
N ALA A 67 -2.82 -3.70 0.22
CA ALA A 67 -3.43 -3.32 -1.05
C ALA A 67 -4.01 -1.90 -0.90
N TRP A 68 -3.57 -1.01 -1.75
CA TRP A 68 -3.88 0.42 -1.62
C TRP A 68 -4.19 1.06 -2.97
N SER A 69 -4.61 2.32 -2.95
CA SER A 69 -4.73 3.12 -4.17
C SER A 69 -3.36 3.42 -4.75
N HIS A 70 -3.18 3.20 -6.05
CA HIS A 70 -1.92 3.50 -6.73
C HIS A 70 -1.51 4.97 -6.58
N GLY A 71 -2.49 5.91 -6.54
CA GLY A 71 -2.21 7.33 -6.37
C GLY A 71 -1.64 7.70 -5.00
N TYR A 72 -1.93 6.91 -3.96
CA TYR A 72 -1.44 7.16 -2.59
C TYR A 72 -0.42 6.13 -2.09
N LEU A 73 -0.12 5.10 -2.87
CA LEU A 73 0.85 4.09 -2.44
C LEU A 73 2.28 4.64 -2.32
N PRO A 74 2.77 5.50 -3.24
CA PRO A 74 4.05 6.19 -3.05
C PRO A 74 4.08 7.06 -1.79
N ASP A 75 2.98 7.76 -1.49
CA ASP A 75 2.88 8.60 -0.29
C ASP A 75 2.92 7.77 0.99
N LEU A 76 2.21 6.63 1.02
CA LEU A 76 2.28 5.69 2.14
C LEU A 76 3.72 5.20 2.38
N ILE A 77 4.44 4.82 1.32
CA ILE A 77 5.82 4.35 1.45
C ILE A 77 6.73 5.47 1.96
N ASN A 78 6.57 6.69 1.44
CA ASN A 78 7.33 7.85 1.88
C ASN A 78 6.99 8.26 3.33
N ALA A 79 5.72 8.15 3.75
CA ALA A 79 5.33 8.39 5.14
C ALA A 79 5.98 7.39 6.10
N VAL A 80 6.00 6.11 5.74
CA VAL A 80 6.71 5.08 6.52
C VAL A 80 8.21 5.38 6.59
N ALA A 81 8.84 5.75 5.47
CA ALA A 81 10.26 6.10 5.43
C ALA A 81 10.56 7.34 6.26
N GLY A 82 9.80 8.41 6.11
CA GLY A 82 9.96 9.65 6.86
C GLY A 82 9.88 9.44 8.38
N LYS A 83 8.87 8.68 8.82
CA LYS A 83 8.70 8.37 10.25
C LYS A 83 9.78 7.44 10.81
N ALA A 84 10.26 6.49 10.02
CA ALA A 84 11.27 5.52 10.46
C ALA A 84 12.70 6.05 10.36
N LEU A 85 13.02 6.82 9.31
CA LEU A 85 14.39 7.21 8.95
C LEU A 85 14.67 8.70 9.19
N GLY A 86 13.62 9.52 9.38
CA GLY A 86 13.70 10.99 9.47
C GLY A 86 13.77 11.65 8.09
N ASP A 87 12.62 12.09 7.58
CA ASP A 87 12.42 12.94 6.39
C ASP A 87 13.03 12.45 5.06
N GLU A 88 13.33 11.16 4.93
CA GLU A 88 13.79 10.60 3.66
C GLU A 88 12.62 10.27 2.74
N ARG A 89 12.65 10.83 1.54
CA ARG A 89 11.74 10.47 0.45
C ARG A 89 12.40 9.40 -0.43
N VAL A 90 11.89 8.17 -0.36
CA VAL A 90 12.45 7.00 -1.06
C VAL A 90 11.78 6.70 -2.40
N ILE A 91 10.54 7.12 -2.58
CA ILE A 91 9.82 7.04 -3.86
C ILE A 91 9.62 8.47 -4.37
N THR A 92 10.22 8.77 -5.51
CA THR A 92 10.20 10.11 -6.13
C THR A 92 9.30 10.19 -7.36
N GLU A 93 8.90 9.04 -7.88
CA GLU A 93 8.07 8.93 -9.08
C GLU A 93 6.64 8.57 -8.69
N ASP A 94 5.68 9.15 -9.42
CA ASP A 94 4.28 8.75 -9.30
C ASP A 94 4.08 7.35 -9.87
N TRP A 95 3.11 6.63 -9.32
CA TRP A 95 2.72 5.33 -9.88
C TRP A 95 2.09 5.51 -11.25
N ASN A 96 2.59 4.79 -12.25
CA ASN A 96 2.00 4.81 -13.59
C ASN A 96 0.59 4.19 -13.56
N ASN A 97 -0.40 4.96 -14.01
CA ASN A 97 -1.81 4.54 -14.03
C ASN A 97 -2.08 3.28 -14.89
N GLU A 98 -1.18 2.98 -15.82
CA GLU A 98 -1.25 1.78 -16.67
C GLU A 98 -0.46 0.58 -16.09
N ASP A 99 0.09 0.71 -14.89
CA ASP A 99 0.87 -0.36 -14.25
C ASP A 99 0.00 -1.13 -13.25
N PHE A 100 -0.38 -2.34 -13.63
CA PHE A 100 -1.15 -3.28 -12.82
C PHE A 100 -0.31 -4.46 -12.31
N ASP A 101 1.01 -4.44 -12.51
CA ASP A 101 1.89 -5.57 -12.25
C ASP A 101 2.98 -5.28 -11.20
N SER A 102 3.20 -4.03 -10.87
CA SER A 102 4.21 -3.65 -9.87
C SER A 102 3.80 -4.01 -8.45
N LEU A 103 4.79 -4.44 -7.68
CA LEU A 103 4.70 -4.69 -6.25
C LEU A 103 5.92 -4.06 -5.56
N TYR A 104 5.68 -3.18 -4.61
CA TYR A 104 6.74 -2.69 -3.73
C TYR A 104 6.96 -3.66 -2.57
N VAL A 105 8.20 -4.07 -2.39
CA VAL A 105 8.66 -4.84 -1.24
C VAL A 105 9.53 -3.92 -0.38
N ILE A 106 9.03 -3.62 0.81
CA ILE A 106 9.68 -2.74 1.78
C ILE A 106 10.16 -3.59 2.96
N THR A 107 11.43 -3.50 3.27
CA THR A 107 12.00 -4.15 4.46
C THR A 107 12.53 -3.08 5.39
N LEU A 108 12.01 -3.03 6.59
CA LEU A 108 12.50 -2.19 7.67
C LEU A 108 13.28 -3.03 8.67
N THR A 109 14.44 -2.58 9.06
CA THR A 109 15.27 -3.21 10.10
C THR A 109 15.74 -2.17 11.09
N TRP A 110 15.85 -2.58 12.35
CA TRP A 110 16.37 -1.72 13.44
C TRP A 110 17.61 -2.36 14.02
N HIS A 111 18.67 -1.60 14.11
CA HIS A 111 19.92 -1.97 14.78
C HIS A 111 20.36 -0.82 15.70
N ASP A 112 20.55 -1.11 16.98
CA ASP A 112 20.92 -0.11 18.00
C ASP A 112 20.03 1.14 17.99
N GLY A 113 18.73 0.96 17.83
CA GLY A 113 17.74 2.05 17.80
C GLY A 113 17.70 2.86 16.50
N LYS A 114 18.50 2.50 15.51
CA LYS A 114 18.49 3.13 14.18
C LYS A 114 17.74 2.26 13.20
N ALA A 115 16.80 2.86 12.48
CA ALA A 115 16.10 2.20 11.40
C ALA A 115 16.91 2.24 10.10
N SER A 116 16.76 1.21 9.29
CA SER A 116 17.17 1.17 7.89
C SER A 116 16.07 0.59 7.04
N MET A 117 15.98 1.02 5.79
CA MET A 117 14.94 0.61 4.86
C MET A 117 15.55 0.15 3.54
N LEU A 118 15.07 -0.99 3.06
CA LEU A 118 15.31 -1.47 1.70
C LEU A 118 13.99 -1.46 0.96
N SER A 119 13.92 -0.75 -0.15
CA SER A 119 12.77 -0.72 -1.05
C SER A 119 13.13 -1.36 -2.38
N ARG A 120 12.26 -2.22 -2.89
CA ARG A 120 12.36 -2.82 -4.22
C ARG A 120 11.01 -2.80 -4.90
N ASN A 121 10.99 -2.37 -6.16
CA ASN A 121 9.85 -2.57 -7.05
C ASN A 121 10.10 -3.87 -7.84
N VAL A 122 9.16 -4.80 -7.78
CA VAL A 122 9.21 -6.07 -8.49
C VAL A 122 7.97 -6.23 -9.36
N ARG A 123 8.12 -6.96 -10.47
CA ARG A 123 6.99 -7.30 -11.35
C ARG A 123 6.43 -8.65 -10.94
N GLN A 124 5.10 -8.73 -10.85
CA GLN A 124 4.41 -9.98 -10.52
C GLN A 124 4.32 -10.92 -11.73
N GLY A 125 4.32 -10.37 -12.96
CA GLY A 125 4.20 -11.14 -14.21
C GLY A 125 2.76 -11.65 -14.43
N LEU A 126 1.76 -11.01 -13.85
CA LEU A 126 0.37 -11.44 -13.91
C LEU A 126 -0.41 -10.78 -15.06
N ASP A 127 0.02 -9.63 -15.52
CA ASP A 127 -0.63 -8.84 -16.56
C ASP A 127 -0.15 -9.18 -17.98
N GLY A 128 0.78 -10.14 -18.11
CA GLY A 128 1.40 -10.49 -19.39
C GLY A 128 2.17 -9.35 -20.05
N GLY A 129 2.49 -8.29 -19.29
CA GLY A 129 3.07 -7.05 -19.81
C GLY A 129 2.06 -6.19 -20.57
N ASN A 130 0.78 -6.51 -20.50
CA ASN A 130 -0.29 -5.73 -21.11
C ASN A 130 -0.57 -4.49 -20.24
N LYS A 131 -0.72 -3.33 -20.91
CA LYS A 131 -1.06 -2.07 -20.25
C LYS A 131 -2.56 -1.90 -19.99
N ALA A 132 -3.38 -2.80 -20.50
CA ALA A 132 -4.81 -2.81 -20.23
C ALA A 132 -5.13 -3.60 -18.96
N CYS A 133 -6.14 -3.15 -18.23
CA CYS A 133 -6.65 -3.90 -17.10
C CYS A 133 -7.05 -5.32 -17.55
N PRO A 134 -6.66 -6.38 -16.84
CA PRO A 134 -7.13 -7.74 -17.16
C PRO A 134 -8.66 -7.80 -17.12
N THR A 135 -9.28 -8.31 -18.16
CA THR A 135 -10.74 -8.50 -18.28
C THR A 135 -11.15 -9.85 -17.72
#